data_3576b03c8f2b2826e67b9ed14b230593
#
_entry.id   3576b03c8f2b2826e67b9ed14b230593
#
_cell.length_a   1.000
_cell.length_b   1.000
_cell.length_c   1.000
_cell.angle_alpha   90.00
_cell.angle_beta   90.00
_cell.angle_gamma   90.00
#
_symmetry.space_group_name_H-M   'P 1'
#
loop_
_entity.id
_entity.type
_entity.pdbx_description
1 polymer ?
#
loop_
_entity_poly.entity_id
_entity_poly.type
_entity_poly.pdbx_seq_one_letter_code
_entity_poly.pdbx_strand_id
1 'polypeptide(L)'
;MTNHDQNFEKEDAVAISLKFANQAVGSFLLSDRTPSPWTWEMALGESVKFPKTGMNSIRFLGVQGALEFPNLVLWKHSDDNGDWHQEIVPEVIEAPFIDAYVAQCEHLRAVARGYETPIVDALNGSRSLHATLAAARAATAGKRIQLSN
;
A
#
# COMPACT_ATOMS: atom_id res chain seq x y z
N MET A 1 -15.90 4.66 6.52
CA MET A 1 -16.90 3.78 7.17
C MET A 1 -16.13 2.80 8.01
N THR A 2 -16.48 2.64 9.26
CA THR A 2 -15.84 1.70 10.19
C THR A 2 -16.90 0.74 10.69
N ASN A 3 -16.52 -0.48 11.01
CA ASN A 3 -17.33 -1.42 11.76
C ASN A 3 -16.67 -1.69 13.11
N HIS A 4 -17.47 -2.05 14.10
CA HIS A 4 -17.02 -2.16 15.47
C HIS A 4 -17.77 -3.30 16.15
N ASP A 5 -17.05 -4.28 16.66
CA ASP A 5 -17.64 -5.34 17.47
C ASP A 5 -17.95 -4.80 18.86
N GLN A 6 -19.15 -5.10 19.37
CA GLN A 6 -19.62 -4.64 20.67
C GLN A 6 -18.74 -5.01 21.87
N ASN A 7 -17.82 -5.97 21.69
CA ASN A 7 -16.92 -6.44 22.73
C ASN A 7 -15.52 -5.80 22.69
N PHE A 8 -15.21 -4.94 21.71
CA PHE A 8 -13.91 -4.29 21.56
C PHE A 8 -14.09 -2.80 21.37
N GLU A 9 -13.24 -2.00 22.02
CA GLU A 9 -13.23 -0.54 21.89
C GLU A 9 -12.59 -0.04 20.59
N LYS A 10 -11.98 -0.94 19.78
CA LYS A 10 -11.30 -0.59 18.53
C LYS A 10 -12.10 -1.04 17.32
N GLU A 11 -12.00 -0.27 16.26
CA GLU A 11 -12.57 -0.63 14.97
C GLU A 11 -11.90 -1.91 14.44
N ASP A 12 -12.69 -2.88 14.02
CA ASP A 12 -12.26 -4.16 13.45
C ASP A 12 -12.29 -4.17 11.91
N ALA A 13 -12.90 -3.18 11.30
CA ALA A 13 -12.86 -2.97 9.86
C ALA A 13 -12.99 -1.48 9.50
N VAL A 14 -12.24 -1.06 8.49
CA VAL A 14 -12.28 0.32 8.00
C VAL A 14 -12.16 0.37 6.47
N ALA A 15 -12.97 1.20 5.84
CA ALA A 15 -12.83 1.57 4.43
C ALA A 15 -12.43 3.05 4.33
N ILE A 16 -11.30 3.32 3.66
CA ILE A 16 -10.73 4.66 3.52
C ILE A 16 -10.67 5.03 2.05
N SER A 17 -11.08 6.24 1.72
CA SER A 17 -10.86 6.83 0.40
C SER A 17 -9.97 8.05 0.53
N LEU A 18 -8.96 8.14 -0.34
CA LEU A 18 -8.00 9.24 -0.39
C LEU A 18 -8.11 9.95 -1.75
N LYS A 19 -7.96 11.26 -1.75
CA LYS A 19 -7.72 12.06 -2.94
C LYS A 19 -6.47 12.89 -2.74
N PHE A 20 -5.52 12.71 -3.65
CA PHE A 20 -4.23 13.39 -3.63
C PHE A 20 -4.29 14.73 -4.38
N ALA A 21 -3.33 15.63 -4.13
CA ALA A 21 -3.24 16.94 -4.77
C ALA A 21 -3.08 16.84 -6.30
N ASN A 22 -2.39 15.81 -6.77
CA ASN A 22 -2.21 15.51 -8.21
C ASN A 22 -3.43 14.83 -8.86
N GLN A 23 -4.59 14.81 -8.19
CA GLN A 23 -5.85 14.19 -8.59
C GLN A 23 -5.88 12.66 -8.55
N ALA A 24 -4.80 11.97 -8.20
CA ALA A 24 -4.84 10.54 -7.95
C ALA A 24 -5.84 10.22 -6.83
N VAL A 25 -6.45 9.06 -6.92
CA VAL A 25 -7.38 8.55 -5.90
C VAL A 25 -6.88 7.19 -5.40
N GLY A 26 -7.16 6.90 -4.14
CA GLY A 26 -6.86 5.60 -3.55
C GLY A 26 -7.99 5.13 -2.66
N SER A 27 -8.15 3.83 -2.55
CA SER A 27 -9.08 3.21 -1.61
C SER A 27 -8.38 2.08 -0.86
N PHE A 28 -8.68 1.97 0.43
CA PHE A 28 -8.17 0.92 1.29
C PHE A 28 -9.34 0.25 2.00
N LEU A 29 -9.30 -1.07 2.04
CA LEU A 29 -10.17 -1.86 2.90
C LEU A 29 -9.27 -2.63 3.86
N LEU A 30 -9.42 -2.39 5.13
CA LEU A 30 -8.65 -3.00 6.19
C LEU A 30 -9.59 -3.74 7.15
N SER A 31 -9.21 -4.92 7.57
CA SER A 31 -9.91 -5.69 8.60
C SER A 31 -8.90 -6.55 9.35
N ASP A 32 -8.98 -6.58 10.66
CA ASP A 32 -8.17 -7.43 11.52
C ASP A 32 -8.85 -8.77 11.87
N ARG A 33 -10.12 -8.94 11.50
CA ARG A 33 -10.95 -10.11 11.85
C ARG A 33 -11.32 -11.00 10.68
N THR A 34 -11.02 -10.57 9.46
CA THR A 34 -11.41 -11.33 8.27
C THR A 34 -10.28 -12.26 7.84
N PRO A 35 -10.48 -13.58 7.86
CA PRO A 35 -9.55 -14.51 7.22
C PRO A 35 -9.46 -14.16 5.72
N SER A 36 -8.31 -13.69 5.28
CA SER A 36 -8.15 -13.17 3.93
C SER A 36 -6.77 -13.53 3.38
N PRO A 37 -6.68 -14.00 2.12
CA PRO A 37 -5.39 -14.30 1.49
C PRO A 37 -4.66 -13.03 1.02
N TRP A 38 -5.28 -11.86 1.10
CA TRP A 38 -4.77 -10.59 0.57
C TRP A 38 -4.08 -9.73 1.64
N THR A 39 -3.77 -10.29 2.82
CA THR A 39 -3.05 -9.55 3.84
C THR A 39 -1.64 -9.28 3.39
N TRP A 40 -1.06 -8.17 3.85
CA TRP A 40 0.29 -7.77 3.48
C TRP A 40 1.32 -8.86 3.79
N GLU A 41 1.32 -9.39 5.00
CA GLU A 41 2.29 -10.39 5.46
C GLU A 41 2.21 -11.70 4.66
N MET A 42 0.99 -12.15 4.36
CA MET A 42 0.77 -13.39 3.61
C MET A 42 1.05 -13.21 2.11
N ALA A 43 0.77 -12.02 1.58
CA ALA A 43 1.04 -11.70 0.18
C ALA A 43 2.55 -11.64 -0.11
N LEU A 44 3.31 -10.92 0.70
CA LEU A 44 4.77 -10.78 0.57
C LEU A 44 5.50 -12.10 0.89
N GLY A 45 5.09 -12.77 1.97
CA GLY A 45 5.76 -13.98 2.44
C GLY A 45 7.15 -13.73 3.02
N GLU A 46 7.42 -12.53 3.51
CA GLU A 46 8.68 -12.17 4.17
C GLU A 46 8.80 -12.78 5.59
N SER A 47 7.67 -12.91 6.27
CA SER A 47 7.64 -13.46 7.62
C SER A 47 7.37 -14.95 7.61
N VAL A 48 8.27 -15.72 8.22
CA VAL A 48 8.10 -17.17 8.42
C VAL A 48 6.91 -17.55 9.32
N LYS A 49 6.32 -16.58 10.01
CA LYS A 49 5.16 -16.78 10.89
C LYS A 49 3.85 -16.94 10.12
N PHE A 50 3.81 -16.48 8.88
CA PHE A 50 2.60 -16.49 8.06
C PHE A 50 2.82 -17.31 6.79
N PRO A 51 1.85 -18.13 6.39
CA PRO A 51 1.93 -18.85 5.13
C PRO A 51 1.86 -17.86 3.95
N LYS A 52 2.75 -18.03 2.96
CA LYS A 52 2.69 -17.24 1.73
C LYS A 52 1.52 -17.70 0.87
N THR A 53 0.65 -16.78 0.45
CA THR A 53 -0.52 -17.09 -0.37
C THR A 53 -0.27 -16.90 -1.87
N GLY A 54 0.75 -16.13 -2.26
CA GLY A 54 1.00 -15.77 -3.65
C GLY A 54 -0.02 -14.80 -4.25
N MET A 55 -0.93 -14.26 -3.43
CA MET A 55 -1.94 -13.29 -3.87
C MET A 55 -1.37 -11.87 -3.88
N ASN A 56 -2.00 -10.99 -4.67
CA ASN A 56 -1.67 -9.56 -4.66
C ASN A 56 -2.54 -8.83 -3.64
N SER A 57 -1.92 -7.96 -2.84
CA SER A 57 -2.59 -7.16 -1.81
C SER A 57 -2.88 -5.73 -2.29
N ILE A 58 -2.13 -5.22 -3.26
CA ILE A 58 -2.26 -3.86 -3.78
C ILE A 58 -2.32 -3.88 -5.30
N ARG A 59 -3.10 -2.95 -5.88
CA ARG A 59 -3.10 -2.65 -7.30
C ARG A 59 -2.90 -1.17 -7.53
N PHE A 60 -1.97 -0.84 -8.43
CA PHE A 60 -1.74 0.51 -8.90
C PHE A 60 -2.31 0.63 -10.32
N LEU A 61 -3.23 1.55 -10.52
CA LEU A 61 -3.91 1.73 -11.79
C LEU A 61 -3.48 3.05 -12.41
N GLY A 62 -2.92 2.99 -13.59
CA GLY A 62 -2.48 4.15 -14.37
C GLY A 62 -3.07 4.13 -15.77
N VAL A 63 -2.92 5.23 -16.49
CA VAL A 63 -3.44 5.35 -17.87
C VAL A 63 -2.64 4.50 -18.89
N GLN A 64 -1.43 4.09 -18.56
CA GLN A 64 -0.57 3.29 -19.43
C GLN A 64 -0.49 1.80 -19.01
N GLY A 65 -1.12 1.45 -17.88
CA GLY A 65 -1.11 0.07 -17.40
C GLY A 65 -1.49 -0.04 -15.93
N ALA A 66 -1.54 -1.26 -15.44
CA ALA A 66 -1.84 -1.58 -14.07
C ALA A 66 -0.76 -2.50 -13.50
N LEU A 67 -0.31 -2.23 -12.27
CA LEU A 67 0.67 -3.04 -11.56
C LEU A 67 0.02 -3.76 -10.38
N GLU A 68 0.19 -5.05 -10.32
CA GLU A 68 -0.19 -5.87 -9.16
C GLU A 68 1.02 -6.10 -8.25
N PHE A 69 0.82 -5.90 -6.95
CA PHE A 69 1.86 -6.04 -5.93
C PHE A 69 1.44 -7.05 -4.85
N PRO A 70 2.32 -7.93 -4.36
CA PRO A 70 3.78 -7.94 -4.52
C PRO A 70 4.32 -8.76 -5.70
N ASN A 71 3.51 -9.46 -6.48
CA ASN A 71 4.01 -10.30 -7.56
C ASN A 71 4.57 -9.51 -8.76
N LEU A 72 4.49 -8.18 -8.75
CA LEU A 72 5.03 -7.28 -9.75
C LEU A 72 4.60 -7.62 -11.18
N VAL A 73 3.30 -7.94 -11.35
CA VAL A 73 2.72 -8.18 -12.67
C VAL A 73 2.24 -6.87 -13.25
N LEU A 74 2.89 -6.41 -14.31
CA LEU A 74 2.50 -5.22 -15.06
C LEU A 74 1.59 -5.63 -16.22
N TRP A 75 0.37 -5.13 -16.21
CA TRP A 75 -0.61 -5.29 -17.29
C TRP A 75 -0.61 -4.06 -18.18
N LYS A 76 -0.38 -4.25 -19.46
CA LYS A 76 -0.39 -3.19 -20.47
C LYS A 76 -0.97 -3.68 -21.79
N HIS A 77 -1.37 -2.76 -22.65
CA HIS A 77 -1.67 -3.14 -24.04
C HIS A 77 -0.42 -3.63 -24.76
N SER A 78 -0.59 -4.54 -25.68
CA SER A 78 0.49 -5.05 -26.54
C SER A 78 1.08 -3.97 -27.47
N ASP A 79 0.36 -2.88 -27.67
CA ASP A 79 0.70 -1.72 -28.49
C ASP A 79 0.52 -0.44 -27.66
N ASP A 80 1.40 0.55 -27.83
CA ASP A 80 1.38 1.83 -27.10
C ASP A 80 0.13 2.69 -27.41
N ASN A 81 -0.57 2.41 -28.50
CA ASN A 81 -1.83 3.06 -28.89
C ASN A 81 -3.07 2.21 -28.55
N GLY A 82 -2.95 1.28 -27.63
CA GLY A 82 -4.01 0.37 -27.23
C GLY A 82 -5.29 1.03 -26.78
N ASP A 83 -6.42 0.46 -27.20
CA ASP A 83 -7.76 0.84 -26.74
C ASP A 83 -8.47 -0.36 -26.08
N TRP A 84 -9.69 -0.15 -25.65
CA TRP A 84 -10.49 -1.16 -24.95
C TRP A 84 -10.78 -2.44 -25.74
N HIS A 85 -10.51 -2.47 -27.04
CA HIS A 85 -10.73 -3.63 -27.91
C HIS A 85 -9.46 -4.44 -28.14
N GLN A 86 -8.31 -3.95 -27.65
CA GLN A 86 -7.02 -4.58 -27.85
C GLN A 86 -6.63 -5.46 -26.65
N GLU A 87 -5.84 -6.47 -26.94
CA GLU A 87 -5.36 -7.41 -25.93
C GLU A 87 -4.50 -6.69 -24.87
N ILE A 88 -4.74 -7.07 -23.64
CA ILE A 88 -3.90 -6.67 -22.50
C ILE A 88 -3.03 -7.85 -22.13
N VAL A 89 -1.74 -7.64 -22.08
CA VAL A 89 -0.73 -8.67 -21.81
C VAL A 89 -0.05 -8.44 -20.47
N PRO A 90 0.23 -9.51 -19.70
CA PRO A 90 1.00 -9.44 -18.47
C PRO A 90 2.50 -9.46 -18.76
N GLU A 91 3.24 -8.66 -18.02
CA GLU A 91 4.69 -8.70 -17.93
C GLU A 91 5.09 -8.86 -16.47
N VAL A 92 5.82 -9.93 -16.15
CA VAL A 92 6.34 -10.13 -14.79
C VAL A 92 7.66 -9.38 -14.65
N ILE A 93 7.71 -8.43 -13.71
CA ILE A 93 8.94 -7.70 -13.39
C ILE A 93 9.70 -8.52 -12.35
N GLU A 94 10.84 -9.06 -12.73
CA GLU A 94 11.70 -9.77 -11.79
C GLU A 94 12.38 -8.81 -10.83
N ALA A 95 12.26 -9.09 -9.53
CA ALA A 95 12.95 -8.38 -8.48
C ALA A 95 13.58 -9.38 -7.51
N PRO A 96 14.85 -9.20 -7.14
CA PRO A 96 15.48 -10.08 -6.15
C PRO A 96 14.78 -9.93 -4.79
N PHE A 97 14.65 -11.03 -4.08
CA PHE A 97 14.22 -10.97 -2.69
C PHE A 97 15.31 -10.30 -1.85
N ILE A 98 14.93 -9.32 -1.08
CA ILE A 98 15.80 -8.62 -0.12
C ILE A 98 15.10 -8.65 1.23
N ASP A 99 15.77 -9.12 2.28
CA ASP A 99 15.24 -9.03 3.64
C ASP A 99 15.11 -7.57 4.04
N ALA A 100 13.86 -7.14 4.28
CA ALA A 100 13.55 -5.73 4.54
C ALA A 100 14.22 -5.19 5.81
N TYR A 101 14.36 -6.02 6.86
CA TYR A 101 15.01 -5.60 8.11
C TYR A 101 16.52 -5.47 7.94
N VAL A 102 17.14 -6.38 7.18
CA VAL A 102 18.57 -6.27 6.85
C VAL A 102 18.82 -5.02 6.03
N ALA A 103 18.05 -4.80 4.96
CA ALA A 103 18.16 -3.61 4.13
C ALA A 103 17.95 -2.31 4.92
N GLN A 104 16.98 -2.28 5.83
CA GLN A 104 16.72 -1.14 6.71
C GLN A 104 17.90 -0.84 7.63
N CYS A 105 18.51 -1.86 8.24
CA CYS A 105 19.67 -1.71 9.11
C CYS A 105 20.91 -1.22 8.33
N GLU A 106 21.13 -1.74 7.12
CA GLU A 106 22.22 -1.30 6.25
C GLU A 106 22.05 0.16 5.82
N HIS A 107 20.83 0.53 5.39
CA HIS A 107 20.51 1.90 5.05
C HIS A 107 20.68 2.86 6.24
N LEU A 108 20.18 2.49 7.43
CA LEU A 108 20.38 3.29 8.65
C LEU A 108 21.87 3.51 8.95
N ARG A 109 22.69 2.46 8.79
CA ARG A 109 24.14 2.56 8.95
C ARG A 109 24.77 3.52 7.93
N ALA A 110 24.34 3.46 6.66
CA ALA A 110 24.84 4.33 5.61
C ALA A 110 24.46 5.80 5.87
N VAL A 111 23.21 6.06 6.27
CA VAL A 111 22.72 7.39 6.66
C VAL A 111 23.51 7.94 7.87
N ALA A 112 23.70 7.14 8.91
CA ALA A 112 24.43 7.56 10.09
C ALA A 112 25.90 7.92 9.82
N ARG A 113 26.49 7.36 8.76
CA ARG A 113 27.85 7.67 8.28
C ARG A 113 27.88 8.80 7.24
N GLY A 114 26.75 9.36 6.84
CA GLY A 114 26.65 10.39 5.85
C GLY A 114 26.85 9.92 4.40
N TYR A 115 26.75 8.62 4.14
CA TYR A 115 26.90 8.05 2.79
C TYR A 115 25.60 8.10 1.99
N GLU A 116 24.46 8.12 2.67
CA GLU A 116 23.12 8.15 2.07
C GLU A 116 22.24 9.16 2.80
N THR A 117 21.19 9.60 2.11
CA THR A 117 20.10 10.37 2.72
C THR A 117 18.94 9.43 3.10
N PRO A 118 18.18 9.73 4.16
CA PRO A 118 17.02 8.91 4.52
C PRO A 118 16.02 8.79 3.36
N ILE A 119 15.63 7.58 2.98
CA ILE A 119 14.54 7.33 2.02
C ILE A 119 13.21 7.85 2.59
N VAL A 120 12.99 7.63 3.88
CA VAL A 120 11.87 8.18 4.63
C VAL A 120 12.42 9.04 5.76
N ASP A 121 12.32 10.34 5.62
CA ASP A 121 12.72 11.29 6.66
C ASP A 121 11.61 11.53 7.71
N ALA A 122 11.92 12.32 8.73
CA ALA A 122 10.97 12.63 9.79
C ALA A 122 9.71 13.36 9.28
N LEU A 123 9.84 14.18 8.23
CA LEU A 123 8.70 14.88 7.62
C LEU A 123 7.77 13.91 6.90
N ASN A 124 8.32 12.96 6.15
CA ASN A 124 7.54 11.91 5.49
C ASN A 124 6.84 10.99 6.51
N GLY A 125 7.55 10.60 7.58
CA GLY A 125 6.95 9.87 8.70
C GLY A 125 5.80 10.62 9.35
N SER A 126 5.97 11.91 9.61
CA SER A 126 4.93 12.79 10.17
C SER A 126 3.72 12.90 9.25
N ARG A 127 3.92 13.06 7.93
CA ARG A 127 2.83 13.10 6.94
C ARG A 127 2.02 11.80 6.92
N SER A 128 2.67 10.65 7.00
CA SER A 128 2.01 9.34 7.06
C SER A 128 1.16 9.22 8.33
N LEU A 129 1.71 9.63 9.48
CA LEU A 129 0.97 9.66 10.74
C LEU A 129 -0.24 10.59 10.68
N HIS A 130 -0.08 11.80 10.12
CA HIS A 130 -1.18 12.75 9.95
C HIS A 130 -2.29 12.18 9.07
N ALA A 131 -1.96 11.46 7.99
CA ALA A 131 -2.95 10.81 7.13
C ALA A 131 -3.73 9.73 7.88
N THR A 132 -3.03 8.90 8.67
CA THR A 132 -3.66 7.86 9.49
C THR A 132 -4.61 8.44 10.53
N LEU A 133 -4.17 9.47 11.28
CA LEU A 133 -5.00 10.14 12.26
C LEU A 133 -6.19 10.88 11.63
N ALA A 134 -6.01 11.42 10.43
CA ALA A 134 -7.10 12.06 9.70
C ALA A 134 -8.16 11.04 9.24
N ALA A 135 -7.76 9.83 8.86
CA ALA A 135 -8.71 8.76 8.55
C ALA A 135 -9.61 8.42 9.75
N ALA A 136 -9.02 8.26 10.95
CA ALA A 136 -9.78 8.03 12.18
C ALA A 136 -10.74 9.21 12.49
N ARG A 137 -10.26 10.45 12.37
CA ARG A 137 -11.10 11.64 12.56
C ARG A 137 -12.22 11.74 11.51
N ALA A 138 -11.95 11.37 10.26
CA ALA A 138 -12.97 11.36 9.21
C ALA A 138 -14.08 10.35 9.50
N ALA A 139 -13.70 9.16 10.00
CA ALA A 139 -14.65 8.11 10.41
C ALA A 139 -15.56 8.60 11.55
N THR A 140 -14.99 9.17 12.61
CA THR A 140 -15.74 9.70 13.75
C THR A 140 -16.64 10.89 13.38
N ALA A 141 -16.13 11.79 12.52
CA ALA A 141 -16.86 13.00 12.13
C ALA A 141 -17.88 12.75 11.00
N GLY A 142 -17.84 11.62 10.34
CA GLY A 142 -18.67 11.29 9.17
C GLY A 142 -18.44 12.23 7.96
N LYS A 143 -17.28 12.86 7.88
CA LYS A 143 -16.98 13.85 6.84
C LYS A 143 -15.51 13.80 6.39
N ARG A 144 -15.29 14.32 5.18
CA ARG A 144 -13.93 14.48 4.64
C ARG A 144 -13.09 15.41 5.53
N ILE A 145 -11.85 14.99 5.77
CA ILE A 145 -10.82 15.81 6.41
C ILE A 145 -9.81 16.24 5.34
N GLN A 146 -9.54 17.54 5.25
CA GLN A 146 -8.49 18.08 4.40
C GLN A 146 -7.18 18.10 5.20
N LEU A 147 -6.12 17.51 4.62
CA LEU A 147 -4.77 17.64 5.15
C LEU A 147 -4.14 18.91 4.58
N SER A 148 -3.56 19.73 5.43
CA SER A 148 -2.65 20.81 5.05
C SER A 148 -1.24 20.25 4.89
N ASN A 149 -0.52 20.72 3.89
CA ASN A 149 0.90 20.41 3.68
C ASN A 149 1.75 20.97 4.82
#